data_e5cd08586aad56bff56fd4332f4e5a7e
#
_entry.id   e5cd08586aad56bff56fd4332f4e5a7e
#
_cell.length_a   1.000
_cell.length_b   1.000
_cell.length_c   1.000
_cell.angle_alpha   90.00
_cell.angle_beta   90.00
_cell.angle_gamma   90.00
#
_symmetry.space_group_name_H-M   'P 1'
#
loop_
_entity.id
_entity.type
_entity.pdbx_description
1 polymer ?
#
loop_
_entity_poly.entity_id
_entity_poly.type
_entity_poly.pdbx_seq_one_letter_code
_entity_poly.pdbx_strand_id
1 'polypeptide(L)'
;MAVHRDDSERFRRLSILGRIGWWEADFSSRQYLCSEYVCKLLGLEGEYLSFEDFGKMIREDYRTRISREFLAIQNMEVYEQTFPIYSTEGVVWVYSRVGYKEHLPDGTLKAFGVLQRVEMPKEEAAKQALQRVNNLLYRQTSISHSLFRFLKDEDISAGIYDILKDILDFFRGGRVYIFQYDEKCRYQSCTYEVVAPGVAPEKEMLQGVQADSLPWWTSQIMAQKPVLLETLGQLPNMKFWRDRI
;
A
#
# COMPACT_ATOMS: atom_id res chain seq x y z
N MET A 1 -18.57 44.18 -20.13
CA MET A 1 -17.47 43.17 -20.21
C MET A 1 -16.56 43.08 -18.97
N ALA A 2 -16.55 44.04 -18.06
CA ALA A 2 -15.71 44.00 -16.83
C ALA A 2 -16.27 43.09 -15.70
N VAL A 3 -17.59 42.93 -15.60
CA VAL A 3 -18.25 42.16 -14.52
C VAL A 3 -17.97 40.67 -14.61
N HIS A 4 -17.92 40.09 -15.82
CA HIS A 4 -17.65 38.63 -15.98
C HIS A 4 -16.22 38.20 -15.64
N ARG A 5 -15.23 39.10 -15.75
CA ARG A 5 -13.84 38.77 -15.39
C ARG A 5 -13.64 38.66 -13.87
N ASP A 6 -14.36 39.51 -13.12
CA ASP A 6 -14.29 39.54 -11.66
C ASP A 6 -14.93 38.29 -11.04
N ASP A 7 -16.05 37.82 -11.59
CA ASP A 7 -16.75 36.63 -11.10
C ASP A 7 -15.97 35.33 -11.36
N SER A 8 -15.28 35.19 -12.50
CA SER A 8 -14.45 34.06 -12.81
C SER A 8 -13.26 33.93 -11.83
N GLU A 9 -12.62 35.07 -11.51
CA GLU A 9 -11.50 35.09 -10.57
C GLU A 9 -11.96 34.82 -9.13
N ARG A 10 -13.11 35.35 -8.73
CA ARG A 10 -13.73 35.05 -7.42
C ARG A 10 -14.08 33.58 -7.32
N PHE A 11 -14.68 32.98 -8.34
CA PHE A 11 -14.99 31.54 -8.39
C PHE A 11 -13.74 30.71 -8.29
N ARG A 12 -12.67 31.05 -9.02
CA ARG A 12 -11.37 30.38 -8.94
C ARG A 12 -10.78 30.40 -7.52
N ARG A 13 -10.84 31.57 -6.84
CA ARG A 13 -10.36 31.70 -5.45
C ARG A 13 -11.21 30.87 -4.48
N LEU A 14 -12.52 30.85 -4.64
CA LEU A 14 -13.43 30.03 -3.84
C LEU A 14 -13.16 28.54 -4.06
N SER A 15 -12.91 28.10 -5.29
CA SER A 15 -12.55 26.71 -5.62
C SER A 15 -11.27 26.28 -4.90
N ILE A 16 -10.25 27.13 -4.90
CA ILE A 16 -8.98 26.83 -4.22
C ILE A 16 -9.17 26.79 -2.70
N LEU A 17 -9.82 27.81 -2.11
CA LEU A 17 -10.06 27.86 -0.67
C LEU A 17 -10.95 26.73 -0.17
N GLY A 18 -12.00 26.42 -0.90
CA GLY A 18 -12.95 25.36 -0.59
C GLY A 18 -12.46 23.97 -0.94
N ARG A 19 -11.30 23.83 -1.62
CA ARG A 19 -10.80 22.57 -2.17
C ARG A 19 -11.86 21.85 -3.00
N ILE A 20 -12.60 22.61 -3.82
CA ILE A 20 -13.71 22.15 -4.64
C ILE A 20 -13.37 22.42 -6.10
N GLY A 21 -13.53 21.42 -6.95
CA GLY A 21 -13.52 21.58 -8.40
C GLY A 21 -14.81 21.06 -9.00
N TRP A 22 -15.06 21.41 -10.24
CA TRP A 22 -16.17 20.88 -11.02
C TRP A 22 -15.67 19.92 -12.10
N TRP A 23 -16.57 19.08 -12.55
CA TRP A 23 -16.38 18.18 -13.68
C TRP A 23 -17.68 18.06 -14.48
N GLU A 24 -17.54 17.88 -15.78
CA GLU A 24 -18.63 17.54 -16.69
C GLU A 24 -18.33 16.20 -17.34
N ALA A 25 -19.25 15.25 -17.24
CA ALA A 25 -19.14 13.94 -17.85
C ALA A 25 -19.99 13.90 -19.12
N ASP A 26 -19.38 13.54 -20.23
CA ASP A 26 -20.03 13.22 -21.48
C ASP A 26 -20.07 11.69 -21.66
N PHE A 27 -21.26 11.10 -21.58
CA PHE A 27 -21.44 9.66 -21.65
C PHE A 27 -21.29 9.09 -23.06
N SER A 28 -21.37 9.92 -24.11
CA SER A 28 -21.16 9.47 -25.49
C SER A 28 -19.67 9.30 -25.79
N SER A 29 -18.85 10.28 -25.44
CA SER A 29 -17.40 10.23 -25.59
C SER A 29 -16.70 9.49 -24.47
N ARG A 30 -17.40 9.21 -23.34
CA ARG A 30 -16.87 8.61 -22.12
C ARG A 30 -15.70 9.40 -21.52
N GLN A 31 -15.82 10.72 -21.54
CA GLN A 31 -14.81 11.63 -21.05
C GLN A 31 -15.38 12.59 -20.00
N TYR A 32 -14.51 13.02 -19.12
CA TYR A 32 -14.72 14.16 -18.23
C TYR A 32 -14.01 15.38 -18.79
N LEU A 33 -14.66 16.54 -18.71
CA LEU A 33 -14.03 17.84 -18.74
C LEU A 33 -13.86 18.29 -17.29
N CYS A 34 -12.66 18.68 -16.89
CA CYS A 34 -12.29 18.95 -15.50
C CYS A 34 -11.85 20.39 -15.30
N SER A 35 -12.26 20.99 -14.17
CA SER A 35 -11.77 22.31 -13.76
C SER A 35 -10.27 22.28 -13.41
N GLU A 36 -9.63 23.45 -13.43
CA GLU A 36 -8.21 23.62 -13.07
C GLU A 36 -7.85 22.96 -11.72
N TYR A 37 -8.74 23.07 -10.72
CA TYR A 37 -8.51 22.45 -9.42
C TYR A 37 -8.48 20.92 -9.52
N VAL A 38 -9.42 20.31 -10.26
CA VAL A 38 -9.47 18.84 -10.45
C VAL A 38 -8.25 18.39 -11.23
N CYS A 39 -7.87 19.10 -12.30
CA CYS A 39 -6.67 18.78 -13.07
C CYS A 39 -5.41 18.78 -12.21
N LYS A 40 -5.23 19.79 -11.37
CA LYS A 40 -4.09 19.86 -10.44
C LYS A 40 -4.10 18.74 -9.40
N LEU A 41 -5.26 18.45 -8.81
CA LEU A 41 -5.42 17.39 -7.82
C LEU A 41 -5.07 16.03 -8.41
N LEU A 42 -5.47 15.76 -9.64
CA LEU A 42 -5.27 14.49 -10.34
C LEU A 42 -3.94 14.42 -11.12
N GLY A 43 -3.23 15.52 -11.29
CA GLY A 43 -1.99 15.60 -12.07
C GLY A 43 -2.21 15.47 -13.58
N LEU A 44 -3.32 16.01 -14.10
CA LEU A 44 -3.63 15.97 -15.52
C LEU A 44 -2.85 17.05 -16.29
N GLU A 45 -2.32 16.71 -17.45
CA GLU A 45 -1.67 17.65 -18.36
C GLU A 45 -2.68 18.51 -19.15
N GLY A 46 -3.94 18.08 -19.23
CA GLY A 46 -5.03 18.76 -19.94
C GLY A 46 -6.34 18.70 -19.14
N GLU A 47 -7.40 19.29 -19.71
CA GLU A 47 -8.71 19.39 -19.07
C GLU A 47 -9.58 18.13 -19.23
N TYR A 48 -9.19 17.20 -20.11
CA TYR A 48 -9.97 15.99 -20.41
C TYR A 48 -9.38 14.76 -19.76
N LEU A 49 -10.27 13.90 -19.23
CA LEU A 49 -9.91 12.65 -18.58
C LEU A 49 -10.90 11.56 -19.00
N SER A 50 -10.42 10.40 -19.44
CA SER A 50 -11.29 9.27 -19.75
C SER A 50 -11.93 8.68 -18.50
N PHE A 51 -13.14 8.08 -18.63
CA PHE A 51 -13.79 7.34 -17.53
C PHE A 51 -12.92 6.19 -17.03
N GLU A 52 -12.21 5.54 -17.95
CA GLU A 52 -11.30 4.44 -17.61
C GLU A 52 -10.12 4.92 -16.77
N ASP A 53 -9.46 6.00 -17.16
CA ASP A 53 -8.31 6.51 -16.44
C ASP A 53 -8.68 7.09 -15.09
N PHE A 54 -9.83 7.78 -14.98
CA PHE A 54 -10.35 8.15 -13.66
C PHE A 54 -10.62 6.91 -12.79
N GLY A 55 -11.19 5.86 -13.38
CA GLY A 55 -11.41 4.59 -12.70
C GLY A 55 -10.13 3.99 -12.11
N LYS A 56 -8.99 4.11 -12.80
CA LYS A 56 -7.68 3.67 -12.32
C LYS A 56 -7.18 4.51 -11.13
N MET A 57 -7.57 5.77 -11.05
CA MET A 57 -7.23 6.66 -9.93
C MET A 57 -8.02 6.35 -8.66
N ILE A 58 -9.16 5.68 -8.75
CA ILE A 58 -9.91 5.24 -7.57
C ILE A 58 -9.16 4.07 -6.90
N ARG A 59 -8.98 4.14 -5.57
CA ARG A 59 -8.34 3.05 -4.82
C ARG A 59 -9.08 1.73 -5.05
N GLU A 60 -8.34 0.63 -5.18
CA GLU A 60 -8.82 -0.66 -5.70
C GLU A 60 -10.08 -1.18 -5.00
N ASP A 61 -10.11 -1.08 -3.66
CA ASP A 61 -11.20 -1.57 -2.82
C ASP A 61 -12.53 -0.78 -3.00
N TYR A 62 -12.46 0.42 -3.58
CA TYR A 62 -13.63 1.25 -3.91
C TYR A 62 -14.00 1.22 -5.40
N ARG A 63 -13.07 0.87 -6.28
CA ARG A 63 -13.17 1.01 -7.74
C ARG A 63 -14.44 0.40 -8.31
N THR A 64 -14.70 -0.87 -8.04
CA THR A 64 -15.85 -1.60 -8.59
C THR A 64 -17.18 -0.97 -8.18
N ARG A 65 -17.31 -0.58 -6.90
CA ARG A 65 -18.51 0.06 -6.37
C ARG A 65 -18.75 1.41 -7.03
N ILE A 66 -17.77 2.29 -6.98
CA ILE A 66 -17.89 3.67 -7.49
C ILE A 66 -18.13 3.69 -9.00
N SER A 67 -17.41 2.87 -9.78
CA SER A 67 -17.60 2.80 -11.23
C SER A 67 -18.99 2.32 -11.60
N ARG A 68 -19.51 1.32 -10.91
CA ARG A 68 -20.88 0.81 -11.13
C ARG A 68 -21.93 1.86 -10.81
N GLU A 69 -21.82 2.52 -9.67
CA GLU A 69 -22.75 3.56 -9.23
C GLU A 69 -22.71 4.79 -10.15
N PHE A 70 -21.52 5.17 -10.63
CA PHE A 70 -21.39 6.25 -11.60
C PHE A 70 -22.06 5.91 -12.93
N LEU A 71 -21.89 4.70 -13.45
CA LEU A 71 -22.56 4.30 -14.69
C LEU A 71 -24.09 4.21 -14.55
N ALA A 72 -24.60 3.99 -13.35
CA ALA A 72 -26.04 3.99 -13.07
C ALA A 72 -26.64 5.40 -12.85
N ILE A 73 -25.83 6.46 -12.96
CA ILE A 73 -26.21 7.85 -12.64
C ILE A 73 -27.42 8.34 -13.43
N GLN A 74 -27.60 7.86 -14.66
CA GLN A 74 -28.74 8.20 -15.51
C GLN A 74 -30.10 7.84 -14.89
N ASN A 75 -30.12 6.81 -14.04
CA ASN A 75 -31.31 6.28 -13.38
C ASN A 75 -31.44 6.71 -11.91
N MET A 76 -30.52 7.54 -11.40
CA MET A 76 -30.47 8.00 -10.02
C MET A 76 -30.95 9.46 -9.94
N GLU A 77 -31.79 9.81 -8.96
CA GLU A 77 -32.15 11.20 -8.70
C GLU A 77 -30.97 11.98 -8.11
N VAL A 78 -30.25 11.35 -7.20
CA VAL A 78 -29.08 11.92 -6.52
C VAL A 78 -27.91 10.97 -6.60
N TYR A 79 -26.78 11.47 -7.03
CA TYR A 79 -25.50 10.75 -6.92
C TYR A 79 -24.57 11.58 -6.05
N GLU A 80 -24.20 11.03 -4.91
CA GLU A 80 -23.14 11.58 -4.05
C GLU A 80 -22.37 10.45 -3.40
N GLN A 81 -21.04 10.53 -3.43
CA GLN A 81 -20.15 9.50 -2.95
C GLN A 81 -18.90 10.11 -2.32
N THR A 82 -18.41 9.44 -1.28
CA THR A 82 -17.11 9.74 -0.68
C THR A 82 -16.21 8.53 -0.84
N PHE A 83 -15.03 8.72 -1.44
CA PHE A 83 -14.10 7.64 -1.74
C PHE A 83 -12.66 8.14 -1.84
N PRO A 84 -11.67 7.25 -1.66
CA PRO A 84 -10.26 7.59 -1.80
C PRO A 84 -9.79 7.46 -3.24
N ILE A 85 -8.94 8.41 -3.66
CA ILE A 85 -8.28 8.43 -4.98
C ILE A 85 -6.77 8.58 -4.82
N TYR A 86 -6.02 8.09 -5.79
CA TYR A 86 -4.61 8.43 -5.99
C TYR A 86 -4.52 9.82 -6.62
N SER A 87 -3.79 10.71 -6.01
CA SER A 87 -3.58 12.08 -6.44
C SER A 87 -2.08 12.41 -6.49
N THR A 88 -1.73 13.62 -6.92
CA THR A 88 -0.34 14.13 -6.86
C THR A 88 0.21 14.21 -5.43
N GLU A 89 -0.67 14.25 -4.44
CA GLU A 89 -0.32 14.32 -3.01
C GLU A 89 -0.42 12.96 -2.29
N GLY A 90 -0.53 11.86 -3.04
CA GLY A 90 -0.78 10.52 -2.52
C GLY A 90 -2.27 10.18 -2.45
N VAL A 91 -2.66 9.31 -1.52
CA VAL A 91 -4.07 8.93 -1.36
C VAL A 91 -4.83 10.02 -0.61
N VAL A 92 -5.84 10.59 -1.27
CA VAL A 92 -6.72 11.61 -0.69
C VAL A 92 -8.17 11.17 -0.76
N TRP A 93 -8.98 11.63 0.20
CA TRP A 93 -10.41 11.40 0.19
C TRP A 93 -11.12 12.53 -0.54
N VAL A 94 -12.03 12.15 -1.42
CA VAL A 94 -12.85 13.09 -2.18
C VAL A 94 -14.33 12.79 -1.99
N TYR A 95 -15.12 13.86 -1.92
CA TYR A 95 -16.56 13.84 -2.05
C TYR A 95 -16.92 14.25 -3.46
N SER A 96 -17.71 13.46 -4.16
CA SER A 96 -18.21 13.75 -5.50
C SER A 96 -19.73 13.75 -5.50
N ARG A 97 -20.31 14.79 -6.06
CA ARG A 97 -21.77 14.95 -6.20
C ARG A 97 -22.11 15.42 -7.59
N VAL A 98 -23.15 14.82 -8.18
CA VAL A 98 -23.79 15.34 -9.39
C VAL A 98 -24.82 16.38 -9.02
N GLY A 99 -24.70 17.56 -9.61
CA GLY A 99 -25.61 18.67 -9.38
C GLY A 99 -26.64 18.83 -10.49
N TYR A 100 -26.29 18.46 -11.71
CA TYR A 100 -27.13 18.67 -12.88
C TYR A 100 -26.96 17.57 -13.92
N LYS A 101 -28.03 17.19 -14.60
CA LYS A 101 -28.03 16.23 -15.71
C LYS A 101 -28.84 16.81 -16.89
N GLU A 102 -28.33 16.58 -18.09
CA GLU A 102 -28.95 17.00 -19.33
C GLU A 102 -29.00 15.87 -20.33
N HIS A 103 -30.17 15.63 -20.89
CA HIS A 103 -30.30 14.73 -22.03
C HIS A 103 -30.33 15.57 -23.31
N LEU A 104 -29.35 15.39 -24.16
CA LEU A 104 -29.27 16.02 -25.43
C LEU A 104 -30.30 15.46 -26.43
N PRO A 105 -30.64 16.19 -27.52
CA PRO A 105 -31.63 15.73 -28.52
C PRO A 105 -31.26 14.40 -29.20
N ASP A 106 -29.97 14.04 -29.21
CA ASP A 106 -29.46 12.77 -29.76
C ASP A 106 -29.54 11.58 -28.77
N GLY A 107 -30.11 11.81 -27.57
CA GLY A 107 -30.22 10.84 -26.51
C GLY A 107 -28.98 10.72 -25.61
N THR A 108 -27.94 11.49 -25.89
CA THR A 108 -26.72 11.54 -25.05
C THR A 108 -27.00 12.14 -23.70
N LEU A 109 -26.44 11.55 -22.64
CA LEU A 109 -26.46 12.10 -21.29
C LEU A 109 -25.18 12.89 -21.05
N LYS A 110 -25.34 14.12 -20.55
CA LYS A 110 -24.29 14.89 -19.89
C LYS A 110 -24.61 15.07 -18.41
N ALA A 111 -23.60 14.96 -17.57
CA ALA A 111 -23.75 15.18 -16.13
C ALA A 111 -22.71 16.19 -15.65
N PHE A 112 -23.14 17.15 -14.86
CA PHE A 112 -22.28 18.16 -14.24
C PHE A 112 -22.25 17.93 -12.73
N GLY A 113 -21.05 17.93 -12.16
CA GLY A 113 -20.86 17.67 -10.75
C GLY A 113 -19.67 18.41 -10.15
N VAL A 114 -19.51 18.19 -8.86
CA VAL A 114 -18.39 18.74 -8.08
C VAL A 114 -17.55 17.60 -7.50
N LEU A 115 -16.26 17.87 -7.36
CA LEU A 115 -15.31 17.05 -6.65
C LEU A 115 -14.65 17.90 -5.57
N GLN A 116 -14.79 17.50 -4.32
CA GLN A 116 -14.24 18.21 -3.18
C GLN A 116 -13.29 17.30 -2.41
N ARG A 117 -12.10 17.80 -2.09
CA ARG A 117 -11.23 17.10 -1.14
C ARG A 117 -11.81 17.20 0.26
N VAL A 118 -11.93 16.06 0.93
CA VAL A 118 -12.49 15.95 2.29
C VAL A 118 -11.53 15.18 3.20
N GLU A 119 -11.79 15.24 4.48
CA GLU A 119 -11.10 14.36 5.43
C GLU A 119 -11.62 12.92 5.33
N MET A 120 -10.80 11.97 5.75
CA MET A 120 -11.22 10.56 5.81
C MET A 120 -12.44 10.42 6.73
N PRO A 121 -13.51 9.75 6.27
CA PRO A 121 -14.67 9.49 7.11
C PRO A 121 -14.29 8.78 8.42
N LYS A 122 -14.85 9.21 9.54
CA LYS A 122 -14.52 8.66 10.86
C LYS A 122 -14.74 7.15 10.95
N GLU A 123 -15.77 6.64 10.30
CA GLU A 123 -16.06 5.20 10.23
C GLU A 123 -14.94 4.41 9.55
N GLU A 124 -14.41 4.94 8.45
CA GLU A 124 -13.27 4.31 7.75
C GLU A 124 -11.98 4.40 8.56
N ALA A 125 -11.75 5.51 9.23
CA ALA A 125 -10.63 5.66 10.16
C ALA A 125 -10.71 4.66 11.31
N ALA A 126 -11.89 4.48 11.90
CA ALA A 126 -12.13 3.50 12.95
C ALA A 126 -11.95 2.06 12.46
N LYS A 127 -12.47 1.73 11.26
CA LYS A 127 -12.30 0.43 10.64
C LYS A 127 -10.83 0.09 10.38
N GLN A 128 -10.05 1.03 9.84
CA GLN A 128 -8.62 0.85 9.62
C GLN A 128 -7.85 0.68 10.94
N ALA A 129 -8.21 1.45 11.99
CA ALA A 129 -7.63 1.31 13.31
C ALA A 129 -7.92 -0.08 13.89
N LEU A 130 -9.17 -0.56 13.81
CA LEU A 130 -9.57 -1.89 14.24
C LEU A 130 -8.83 -3.00 13.50
N GLN A 131 -8.68 -2.88 12.18
CA GLN A 131 -7.90 -3.85 11.39
C GLN A 131 -6.43 -3.91 11.83
N ARG A 132 -5.82 -2.75 12.13
CA ARG A 132 -4.44 -2.71 12.66
C ARG A 132 -4.34 -3.41 14.00
N VAL A 133 -5.28 -3.15 14.92
CA VAL A 133 -5.31 -3.81 16.24
C VAL A 133 -5.52 -5.31 16.09
N ASN A 134 -6.47 -5.75 15.27
CA ASN A 134 -6.71 -7.16 15.00
C ASN A 134 -5.50 -7.86 14.40
N ASN A 135 -4.80 -7.22 13.46
CA ASN A 135 -3.56 -7.74 12.90
C ASN A 135 -2.46 -7.88 13.97
N LEU A 136 -2.33 -6.92 14.88
CA LEU A 136 -1.38 -6.98 15.99
C LEU A 136 -1.73 -8.11 16.96
N LEU A 137 -3.01 -8.26 17.31
CA LEU A 137 -3.49 -9.34 18.20
C LEU A 137 -3.26 -10.71 17.55
N TYR A 138 -3.61 -10.86 16.29
CA TYR A 138 -3.37 -12.10 15.54
C TYR A 138 -1.88 -12.47 15.54
N ARG A 139 -1.01 -11.49 15.30
CA ARG A 139 0.46 -11.65 15.37
C ARG A 139 0.90 -12.16 16.74
N GLN A 140 0.46 -11.50 17.79
CA GLN A 140 0.83 -11.84 19.17
C GLN A 140 0.33 -13.25 19.56
N THR A 141 -0.89 -13.59 19.18
CA THR A 141 -1.50 -14.90 19.46
C THR A 141 -0.78 -16.01 18.69
N SER A 142 -0.42 -15.78 17.42
CA SER A 142 0.30 -16.78 16.60
C SER A 142 1.66 -17.10 17.19
N ILE A 143 2.45 -16.07 17.54
CA ILE A 143 3.76 -16.27 18.18
C ILE A 143 3.61 -17.02 19.53
N SER A 144 2.66 -16.63 20.36
CA SER A 144 2.41 -17.28 21.64
C SER A 144 2.01 -18.76 21.48
N HIS A 145 1.22 -19.07 20.45
CA HIS A 145 0.78 -20.43 20.14
C HIS A 145 1.95 -21.31 19.68
N SER A 146 2.84 -20.76 18.86
CA SER A 146 4.04 -21.46 18.40
C SER A 146 5.00 -21.74 19.55
N LEU A 147 5.22 -20.76 20.44
CA LEU A 147 6.01 -20.94 21.65
C LEU A 147 5.40 -21.99 22.61
N PHE A 148 4.06 -22.01 22.75
CA PHE A 148 3.39 -22.98 23.59
C PHE A 148 3.47 -24.41 23.06
N ARG A 149 3.39 -24.59 21.72
CA ARG A 149 3.64 -25.89 21.07
C ARG A 149 5.08 -26.36 21.32
N PHE A 150 6.05 -25.47 21.11
CA PHE A 150 7.47 -25.75 21.36
C PHE A 150 7.73 -26.28 22.78
N LEU A 151 7.04 -25.74 23.80
CA LEU A 151 7.18 -26.20 25.18
C LEU A 151 6.52 -27.56 25.48
N LYS A 152 5.62 -28.03 24.60
CA LYS A 152 4.90 -29.29 24.74
C LYS A 152 5.43 -30.44 23.91
N ASP A 153 6.15 -30.15 22.82
CA ASP A 153 6.66 -31.16 21.90
C ASP A 153 7.89 -31.87 22.50
N GLU A 154 7.87 -33.18 22.46
CA GLU A 154 9.03 -34.03 22.82
C GLU A 154 10.17 -33.89 21.79
N ASP A 155 9.86 -33.48 20.54
CA ASP A 155 10.83 -33.17 19.48
C ASP A 155 11.06 -31.67 19.35
N ILE A 156 12.08 -31.20 20.03
CA ILE A 156 12.52 -29.78 20.00
C ILE A 156 12.81 -29.31 18.57
N SER A 157 13.38 -30.17 17.73
CA SER A 157 13.76 -29.82 16.37
C SER A 157 12.53 -29.56 15.50
N ALA A 158 11.48 -30.37 15.59
CA ALA A 158 10.23 -30.18 14.89
C ALA A 158 9.56 -28.86 15.32
N GLY A 159 9.55 -28.59 16.63
CA GLY A 159 9.02 -27.34 17.16
C GLY A 159 9.75 -26.08 16.64
N ILE A 160 11.09 -26.14 16.50
CA ILE A 160 11.88 -25.05 15.90
C ILE A 160 11.50 -24.83 14.43
N TYR A 161 11.37 -25.91 13.63
CA TYR A 161 10.97 -25.78 12.23
C TYR A 161 9.58 -25.15 12.07
N ASP A 162 8.63 -25.51 12.93
CA ASP A 162 7.29 -24.93 12.94
C ASP A 162 7.32 -23.41 13.24
N ILE A 163 8.11 -23.01 14.25
CA ILE A 163 8.30 -21.59 14.58
C ILE A 163 8.92 -20.81 13.41
N LEU A 164 9.97 -21.37 12.79
CA LEU A 164 10.62 -20.74 11.65
C LEU A 164 9.67 -20.60 10.46
N LYS A 165 8.82 -21.60 10.23
CA LYS A 165 7.79 -21.54 9.19
C LYS A 165 6.77 -20.43 9.47
N ASP A 166 6.25 -20.35 10.69
CA ASP A 166 5.34 -19.28 11.09
C ASP A 166 5.98 -17.89 10.92
N ILE A 167 7.26 -17.73 11.24
CA ILE A 167 8.04 -16.49 11.02
C ILE A 167 8.16 -16.19 9.53
N LEU A 168 8.52 -17.19 8.71
CA LEU A 168 8.65 -17.03 7.26
C LEU A 168 7.35 -16.52 6.62
N ASP A 169 6.24 -17.19 6.94
CA ASP A 169 4.90 -16.87 6.43
C ASP A 169 4.46 -15.48 6.90
N PHE A 170 4.76 -15.16 8.16
CA PHE A 170 4.42 -13.87 8.76
C PHE A 170 5.09 -12.69 8.06
N PHE A 171 6.40 -12.77 7.84
CA PHE A 171 7.18 -11.72 7.19
C PHE A 171 7.10 -11.79 5.67
N ARG A 172 6.45 -12.83 5.11
CA ARG A 172 6.46 -13.13 3.67
C ARG A 172 7.88 -13.13 3.11
N GLY A 173 8.81 -13.65 3.91
CA GLY A 173 10.22 -13.70 3.56
C GLY A 173 10.51 -14.81 2.56
N GLY A 174 11.66 -14.74 1.89
CA GLY A 174 12.15 -15.84 1.07
C GLY A 174 12.82 -16.93 1.89
N ARG A 175 13.40 -16.57 3.04
CA ARG A 175 14.22 -17.48 3.85
C ARG A 175 14.27 -17.02 5.30
N VAL A 176 14.31 -17.99 6.22
CA VAL A 176 14.59 -17.78 7.64
C VAL A 176 15.50 -18.89 8.14
N TYR A 177 16.47 -18.55 8.97
CA TYR A 177 17.41 -19.53 9.52
C TYR A 177 17.91 -19.18 10.92
N ILE A 178 18.47 -20.18 11.60
CA ILE A 178 19.19 -20.04 12.86
C ILE A 178 20.64 -20.47 12.64
N PHE A 179 21.55 -19.58 13.02
CA PHE A 179 22.98 -19.88 13.09
C PHE A 179 23.40 -20.10 14.54
N GLN A 180 24.26 -21.08 14.74
CA GLN A 180 24.94 -21.32 16.00
C GLN A 180 26.44 -21.10 15.83
N TYR A 181 27.02 -20.42 16.82
CA TYR A 181 28.46 -20.25 16.91
C TYR A 181 29.07 -21.41 17.71
N ASP A 182 30.32 -21.79 17.40
CA ASP A 182 31.10 -22.69 18.24
C ASP A 182 31.42 -22.01 19.60
N GLU A 183 31.86 -22.81 20.58
CA GLU A 183 32.15 -22.31 21.94
C GLU A 183 33.17 -21.14 21.98
N LYS A 184 34.04 -21.06 21.00
CA LYS A 184 35.05 -20.00 20.87
C LYS A 184 34.63 -18.87 19.95
N CYS A 185 33.41 -18.88 19.44
CA CYS A 185 32.84 -17.91 18.49
C CYS A 185 33.70 -17.68 17.25
N ARG A 186 34.44 -18.71 16.78
CA ARG A 186 35.30 -18.65 15.59
C ARG A 186 34.60 -19.12 14.33
N TYR A 187 33.65 -20.01 14.47
CA TYR A 187 32.88 -20.58 13.38
C TYR A 187 31.39 -20.49 13.68
N GLN A 188 30.60 -20.32 12.65
CA GLN A 188 29.14 -20.38 12.72
C GLN A 188 28.60 -21.36 11.69
N SER A 189 27.53 -22.07 12.02
CA SER A 189 26.86 -23.02 11.15
C SER A 189 25.35 -22.77 11.15
N CYS A 190 24.72 -22.85 9.98
CA CYS A 190 23.27 -22.83 9.87
C CYS A 190 22.70 -24.14 10.44
N THR A 191 22.05 -24.05 11.59
CA THR A 191 21.46 -25.21 12.27
C THR A 191 20.07 -25.53 11.71
N TYR A 192 19.27 -24.51 11.51
CA TYR A 192 17.91 -24.63 10.99
C TYR A 192 17.69 -23.64 9.86
N GLU A 193 17.01 -24.07 8.80
CA GLU A 193 16.62 -23.24 7.68
C GLU A 193 15.22 -23.64 7.19
N VAL A 194 14.37 -22.63 6.92
CA VAL A 194 13.11 -22.80 6.21
C VAL A 194 13.09 -21.82 5.06
N VAL A 195 12.71 -22.28 3.87
CA VAL A 195 12.65 -21.48 2.64
C VAL A 195 11.24 -21.44 2.07
N ALA A 196 10.92 -20.33 1.41
CA ALA A 196 9.66 -20.18 0.69
C ALA A 196 9.63 -21.08 -0.57
N PRO A 197 8.45 -21.43 -1.10
CA PRO A 197 8.34 -22.14 -2.36
C PRO A 197 9.12 -21.45 -3.50
N GLY A 198 9.97 -22.21 -4.19
CA GLY A 198 10.82 -21.71 -5.28
C GLY A 198 12.14 -21.09 -4.86
N VAL A 199 12.45 -21.01 -3.56
CA VAL A 199 13.75 -20.57 -3.05
C VAL A 199 14.62 -21.79 -2.75
N ALA A 200 15.85 -21.82 -3.28
CA ALA A 200 16.80 -22.91 -3.05
C ALA A 200 17.33 -22.86 -1.60
N PRO A 201 17.39 -24.00 -0.87
CA PRO A 201 17.99 -24.04 0.45
C PRO A 201 19.52 -23.89 0.36
N GLU A 202 20.12 -23.25 1.37
CA GLU A 202 21.57 -23.00 1.46
C GLU A 202 22.22 -23.58 2.72
N LYS A 203 21.45 -24.25 3.58
CA LYS A 203 21.92 -24.79 4.85
C LYS A 203 23.23 -25.57 4.73
N GLU A 204 23.33 -26.43 3.72
CA GLU A 204 24.52 -27.29 3.53
C GLU A 204 25.78 -26.46 3.17
N MET A 205 25.62 -25.34 2.48
CA MET A 205 26.72 -24.45 2.11
C MET A 205 27.11 -23.48 3.23
N LEU A 206 26.27 -23.34 4.23
CA LEU A 206 26.44 -22.42 5.35
C LEU A 206 26.92 -23.12 6.62
N GLN A 207 27.78 -24.13 6.46
CA GLN A 207 28.40 -24.90 7.56
C GLN A 207 29.84 -24.44 7.78
N GLY A 208 30.24 -24.26 9.04
CA GLY A 208 31.62 -23.94 9.42
C GLY A 208 32.11 -22.60 8.85
N VAL A 209 31.23 -21.62 8.67
CA VAL A 209 31.61 -20.29 8.17
C VAL A 209 32.45 -19.57 9.23
N GLN A 210 33.64 -19.10 8.85
CA GLN A 210 34.51 -18.35 9.76
C GLN A 210 33.86 -17.03 10.18
N ALA A 211 33.77 -16.75 11.46
CA ALA A 211 33.19 -15.54 12.00
C ALA A 211 33.93 -14.27 11.50
N ASP A 212 35.26 -14.38 11.33
CA ASP A 212 36.12 -13.30 10.82
C ASP A 212 35.89 -13.00 9.33
N SER A 213 35.23 -13.88 8.58
CA SER A 213 34.83 -13.58 7.20
C SER A 213 33.72 -12.54 7.12
N LEU A 214 33.01 -12.30 8.22
CA LEU A 214 31.90 -11.36 8.35
C LEU A 214 32.09 -10.46 9.58
N PRO A 215 33.17 -9.67 9.68
CA PRO A 215 33.58 -9.01 10.91
C PRO A 215 32.56 -8.00 11.43
N TRP A 216 31.92 -7.22 10.53
CA TRP A 216 30.88 -6.27 10.92
C TRP A 216 29.65 -7.01 11.49
N TRP A 217 29.19 -8.06 10.83
CA TRP A 217 28.05 -8.85 11.25
C TRP A 217 28.30 -9.49 12.62
N THR A 218 29.45 -10.15 12.75
CA THR A 218 29.88 -10.77 14.00
C THR A 218 29.95 -9.76 15.14
N SER A 219 30.46 -8.56 14.88
CA SER A 219 30.51 -7.49 15.89
C SER A 219 29.13 -7.04 16.37
N GLN A 220 28.13 -6.96 15.47
CA GLN A 220 26.77 -6.61 15.86
C GLN A 220 26.13 -7.72 16.72
N ILE A 221 26.30 -8.98 16.32
CA ILE A 221 25.78 -10.13 17.07
C ILE A 221 26.41 -10.22 18.45
N MET A 222 27.74 -10.10 18.56
CA MET A 222 28.44 -10.11 19.85
C MET A 222 28.03 -8.95 20.77
N ALA A 223 27.67 -7.80 20.18
CA ALA A 223 27.12 -6.67 20.91
C ALA A 223 25.61 -6.80 21.23
N GLN A 224 24.99 -7.93 20.88
CA GLN A 224 23.54 -8.19 21.04
C GLN A 224 22.66 -7.12 20.38
N LYS A 225 23.13 -6.55 19.26
CA LYS A 225 22.40 -5.54 18.53
C LYS A 225 21.59 -6.16 17.38
N PRO A 226 20.31 -5.85 17.27
CA PRO A 226 19.54 -6.27 16.11
C PRO A 226 20.05 -5.56 14.86
N VAL A 227 20.09 -6.29 13.73
CA VAL A 227 20.47 -5.75 12.44
C VAL A 227 19.23 -5.73 11.55
N LEU A 228 18.85 -4.55 11.08
CA LEU A 228 17.79 -4.35 10.10
C LEU A 228 18.38 -3.65 8.88
N LEU A 229 18.24 -4.26 7.71
CA LEU A 229 18.72 -3.73 6.44
C LEU A 229 17.56 -3.68 5.45
N GLU A 230 17.29 -2.53 4.89
CA GLU A 230 16.27 -2.36 3.84
C GLU A 230 16.82 -2.72 2.46
N THR A 231 18.12 -2.56 2.27
CA THR A 231 18.82 -2.87 1.02
C THR A 231 20.22 -3.45 1.30
N LEU A 232 20.71 -4.29 0.38
CA LEU A 232 22.08 -4.82 0.44
C LEU A 232 23.16 -3.72 0.42
N GLY A 233 22.84 -2.54 -0.11
CA GLY A 233 23.75 -1.37 -0.13
C GLY A 233 24.09 -0.81 1.23
N GLN A 234 23.35 -1.16 2.27
CA GLN A 234 23.60 -0.77 3.67
C GLN A 234 24.65 -1.64 4.36
N LEU A 235 25.03 -2.78 3.75
CA LEU A 235 26.09 -3.63 4.27
C LEU A 235 27.48 -2.99 4.06
N PRO A 236 28.30 -2.83 5.10
CA PRO A 236 29.68 -2.43 4.93
C PRO A 236 30.47 -3.57 4.26
N ASN A 237 31.29 -3.25 3.25
CA ASN A 237 32.12 -4.20 2.50
C ASN A 237 31.37 -5.24 1.66
N MET A 238 30.74 -4.78 0.59
CA MET A 238 29.97 -5.58 -0.38
C MET A 238 30.79 -6.65 -1.16
N LYS A 239 32.12 -6.66 -1.10
CA LYS A 239 32.94 -7.56 -1.93
C LYS A 239 32.70 -9.04 -1.63
N PHE A 240 32.47 -9.38 -0.39
CA PHE A 240 32.21 -10.77 0.04
C PHE A 240 30.85 -11.32 -0.42
N TRP A 241 29.82 -10.45 -0.49
CA TRP A 241 28.47 -10.85 -0.84
C TRP A 241 28.22 -10.90 -2.35
N ARG A 242 28.97 -10.13 -3.15
CA ARG A 242 28.85 -10.13 -4.62
C ARG A 242 29.27 -11.43 -5.28
N ASP A 243 30.18 -12.15 -4.65
CA ASP A 243 30.76 -13.37 -5.22
C ASP A 243 29.97 -14.63 -4.80
N ARG A 244 28.87 -14.48 -4.05
CA ARG A 244 28.06 -15.59 -3.50
C ARG A 244 26.54 -15.45 -3.68
N ILE A 245 26.06 -14.39 -4.31
CA ILE A 245 24.70 -14.21 -4.81
C ILE A 245 24.73 -14.20 -6.34
#